data_0361e9d02608fb19a6e6a558b4dd524c
#
_entry.id   0361e9d02608fb19a6e6a558b4dd524c
#
_cell.length_a   1.000
_cell.length_b   1.000
_cell.length_c   1.000
_cell.angle_alpha   90.00
_cell.angle_beta   90.00
_cell.angle_gamma   90.00
#
_symmetry.space_group_name_H-M   'P 1'
#
loop_
_entity.id
_entity.type
_entity.pdbx_description
1 polymer ?
#
loop_
_entity_poly.entity_id
_entity_poly.type
_entity_poly.pdbx_seq_one_letter_code
_entity_poly.pdbx_strand_id
1 'polypeptide(L)'
;AESAYQAWKAGAAIVHIHVRDDEGKPSYDIDKYHETIERIRAHKDCDVCINITSSGKENGDDEERIRPIRELLPELASFDCGSLNWQHRSIFENHPRFLEKLGTELKELNVKPEIEIFDAGMVYNAIHYMKTGLLKTPCHFQIVLGAAGGMTNTVENLVYLKSILPEGCTWAGCGIGSGHMPMMLATIALGGHLRVGLEDNVYYHRGVLAESNAQLVARAKRLLEEAGLQAATPDEAREIYGLTRKVF
;
A
#
# COMPACT_ATOMS: atom_id res chain seq x y z
N ALA A 1 -12.01 -3.73 10.54
CA ALA A 1 -11.59 -5.11 10.84
C ALA A 1 -12.33 -6.13 9.97
N GLU A 2 -13.66 -6.19 10.01
CA GLU A 2 -14.44 -7.18 9.23
C GLU A 2 -14.11 -7.13 7.72
N SER A 3 -13.99 -5.94 7.15
CA SER A 3 -13.61 -5.78 5.73
C SER A 3 -12.24 -6.39 5.42
N ALA A 4 -11.28 -6.26 6.33
CA ALA A 4 -9.95 -6.87 6.19
C ALA A 4 -10.02 -8.40 6.27
N TYR A 5 -10.79 -8.93 7.23
CA TYR A 5 -11.00 -10.36 7.35
C TYR A 5 -11.65 -10.96 6.10
N GLN A 6 -12.71 -10.32 5.58
CA GLN A 6 -13.39 -10.78 4.36
C GLN A 6 -12.48 -10.66 3.12
N ALA A 7 -11.63 -9.63 3.03
CA ALA A 7 -10.65 -9.50 1.97
C ALA A 7 -9.61 -10.63 2.02
N TRP A 8 -9.10 -10.97 3.23
CA TRP A 8 -8.22 -12.12 3.43
C TRP A 8 -8.89 -13.44 2.99
N LYS A 9 -10.13 -13.69 3.39
CA LYS A 9 -10.88 -14.88 2.93
C LYS A 9 -11.05 -14.93 1.42
N ALA A 10 -11.15 -13.78 0.76
CA ALA A 10 -11.21 -13.67 -0.69
C ALA A 10 -9.84 -13.89 -1.38
N GLY A 11 -8.74 -13.92 -0.62
CA GLY A 11 -7.40 -14.22 -1.10
C GLY A 11 -6.38 -13.07 -0.99
N ALA A 12 -6.66 -12.01 -0.23
CA ALA A 12 -5.66 -10.98 0.05
C ALA A 12 -4.61 -11.51 1.03
N ALA A 13 -3.34 -11.39 0.68
CA ALA A 13 -2.22 -11.75 1.54
C ALA A 13 -1.83 -10.62 2.51
N ILE A 14 -2.06 -9.37 2.12
CA ILE A 14 -1.73 -8.16 2.86
C ILE A 14 -2.95 -7.26 2.89
N VAL A 15 -3.20 -6.59 4.01
CA VAL A 15 -4.20 -5.52 4.13
C VAL A 15 -3.51 -4.22 4.51
N HIS A 16 -3.81 -3.16 3.76
CA HIS A 16 -3.37 -1.79 4.02
C HIS A 16 -4.47 -1.05 4.78
N ILE A 17 -4.15 -0.51 5.94
CA ILE A 17 -5.13 -0.03 6.90
C ILE A 17 -5.03 1.49 7.07
N HIS A 18 -6.17 2.15 6.86
CA HIS A 18 -6.47 3.49 7.33
C HIS A 18 -7.56 3.40 8.39
N VAL A 19 -7.46 4.17 9.46
CA VAL A 19 -8.55 4.28 10.44
C VAL A 19 -9.26 5.63 10.31
N ARG A 20 -10.47 5.67 10.83
CA ARG A 20 -11.30 6.86 10.85
C ARG A 20 -11.76 7.13 12.29
N ASP A 21 -11.98 8.42 12.60
CA ASP A 21 -12.62 8.80 13.85
C ASP A 21 -14.13 8.46 13.86
N ASP A 22 -14.80 8.78 14.95
CA ASP A 22 -16.23 8.46 15.11
C ASP A 22 -17.14 9.26 14.16
N GLU A 23 -16.63 10.37 13.59
CA GLU A 23 -17.29 11.14 12.54
C GLU A 23 -16.99 10.64 11.12
N GLY A 24 -16.21 9.57 11.00
CA GLY A 24 -15.81 8.98 9.71
C GLY A 24 -14.70 9.74 8.97
N LYS A 25 -13.99 10.66 9.63
CA LYS A 25 -12.86 11.39 9.05
C LYS A 25 -11.56 10.59 9.22
N PRO A 26 -10.60 10.73 8.28
CA PRO A 26 -9.28 10.12 8.41
C PRO A 26 -8.60 10.49 9.72
N SER A 27 -7.94 9.52 10.38
CA SER A 27 -7.35 9.70 11.71
C SER A 27 -6.04 8.92 11.85
N TYR A 28 -5.20 9.36 12.82
CA TYR A 28 -4.03 8.61 13.33
C TYR A 28 -4.27 8.08 14.75
N ASP A 29 -5.53 8.00 15.18
CA ASP A 29 -5.91 7.54 16.51
C ASP A 29 -5.38 6.13 16.75
N ILE A 30 -4.47 6.00 17.71
CA ILE A 30 -3.81 4.75 18.05
C ILE A 30 -4.79 3.70 18.60
N ASP A 31 -5.80 4.12 19.35
CA ASP A 31 -6.78 3.20 19.92
C ASP A 31 -7.64 2.58 18.82
N LYS A 32 -7.97 3.36 17.78
CA LYS A 32 -8.68 2.86 16.58
C LYS A 32 -7.85 1.85 15.79
N TYR A 33 -6.54 2.09 15.63
CA TYR A 33 -5.64 1.12 15.00
C TYR A 33 -5.51 -0.14 15.83
N HIS A 34 -5.30 0.00 17.15
CA HIS A 34 -5.17 -1.12 18.07
C HIS A 34 -6.43 -2.00 18.04
N GLU A 35 -7.61 -1.40 18.25
CA GLU A 35 -8.89 -2.09 18.16
C GLU A 35 -9.09 -2.79 16.81
N THR A 36 -8.72 -2.14 15.71
CA THR A 36 -8.84 -2.72 14.36
C THR A 36 -7.99 -3.98 14.23
N ILE A 37 -6.72 -3.92 14.65
CA ILE A 37 -5.79 -5.06 14.57
C ILE A 37 -6.23 -6.19 15.50
N GLU A 38 -6.60 -5.88 16.75
CA GLU A 38 -7.12 -6.88 17.70
C GLU A 38 -8.34 -7.61 17.13
N ARG A 39 -9.28 -6.89 16.54
CA ARG A 39 -10.47 -7.51 15.93
C ARG A 39 -10.13 -8.37 14.71
N ILE A 40 -9.11 -8.01 13.91
CA ILE A 40 -8.63 -8.87 12.82
C ILE A 40 -8.02 -10.14 13.41
N ARG A 41 -7.17 -10.03 14.44
CA ARG A 41 -6.48 -11.16 15.09
C ARG A 41 -7.38 -12.02 15.99
N ALA A 42 -8.55 -11.51 16.37
CA ALA A 42 -9.57 -12.31 17.06
C ALA A 42 -10.11 -13.47 16.19
N HIS A 43 -10.01 -13.34 14.87
CA HIS A 43 -10.20 -14.43 13.92
C HIS A 43 -8.94 -15.30 13.90
N LYS A 44 -8.93 -16.39 14.69
CA LYS A 44 -7.74 -17.24 14.93
C LYS A 44 -7.14 -17.87 13.66
N ASP A 45 -7.92 -17.95 12.60
CA ASP A 45 -7.54 -18.46 11.29
C ASP A 45 -6.92 -17.35 10.39
N CYS A 46 -7.05 -16.08 10.78
CA CYS A 46 -6.59 -14.95 9.98
C CYS A 46 -5.13 -14.60 10.26
N ASP A 47 -4.27 -14.95 9.33
CA ASP A 47 -2.82 -14.69 9.38
C ASP A 47 -2.37 -13.58 8.42
N VAL A 48 -3.32 -12.75 7.91
CA VAL A 48 -3.07 -11.68 6.95
C VAL A 48 -1.94 -10.74 7.42
N CYS A 49 -1.06 -10.33 6.52
CA CYS A 49 -0.02 -9.34 6.83
C CYS A 49 -0.66 -7.96 7.04
N ILE A 50 -0.20 -7.25 8.06
CA ILE A 50 -0.69 -5.90 8.39
C ILE A 50 0.27 -4.86 7.83
N ASN A 51 -0.28 -3.95 7.04
CA ASN A 51 0.35 -2.74 6.56
C ASN A 51 -0.40 -1.52 7.13
N ILE A 52 0.30 -0.59 7.78
CA ILE A 52 -0.29 0.64 8.33
C ILE A 52 0.15 1.83 7.50
N THR A 53 -0.81 2.69 7.14
CA THR A 53 -0.48 3.94 6.46
C THR A 53 0.28 4.92 7.35
N SER A 54 1.25 5.62 6.78
CA SER A 54 1.88 6.82 7.37
C SER A 54 1.23 8.12 6.88
N SER A 55 0.14 8.04 6.08
CA SER A 55 -0.49 9.17 5.41
C SER A 55 -2.01 9.21 5.57
N GLY A 56 -2.49 8.89 6.77
CA GLY A 56 -3.92 8.71 7.05
C GLY A 56 -4.75 9.99 6.97
N LYS A 57 -4.20 11.16 7.31
CA LYS A 57 -4.95 12.41 7.43
C LYS A 57 -4.12 13.59 6.88
N GLU A 58 -4.79 14.57 6.25
CA GLU A 58 -4.14 15.82 5.83
C GLU A 58 -3.59 16.61 7.04
N ASN A 59 -2.43 17.23 6.86
CA ASN A 59 -1.77 18.07 7.86
C ASN A 59 -1.47 17.37 9.21
N GLY A 60 -1.32 16.05 9.21
CA GLY A 60 -0.78 15.33 10.36
C GLY A 60 0.69 15.67 10.57
N ASP A 61 1.10 15.92 11.82
CA ASP A 61 2.50 16.11 12.13
C ASP A 61 3.30 14.80 12.07
N ASP A 62 4.61 14.88 12.07
CA ASP A 62 5.51 13.72 11.96
C ASP A 62 5.25 12.67 13.05
N GLU A 63 4.97 13.10 14.29
CA GLU A 63 4.74 12.19 15.42
C GLU A 63 3.37 11.48 15.29
N GLU A 64 2.32 12.22 14.92
CA GLU A 64 1.01 11.63 14.64
C GLU A 64 1.10 10.53 13.58
N ARG A 65 1.90 10.77 12.52
CA ARG A 65 2.08 9.85 11.39
C ARG A 65 2.89 8.60 11.74
N ILE A 66 3.91 8.74 12.57
CA ILE A 66 4.84 7.66 12.91
C ILE A 66 4.36 6.86 14.14
N ARG A 67 3.67 7.50 15.08
CA ARG A 67 3.26 6.90 16.35
C ARG A 67 2.53 5.55 16.19
N PRO A 68 1.52 5.38 15.31
CA PRO A 68 0.85 4.08 15.13
C PRO A 68 1.82 2.97 14.69
N ILE A 69 2.78 3.30 13.85
CA ILE A 69 3.78 2.34 13.37
C ILE A 69 4.71 1.92 14.51
N ARG A 70 5.17 2.90 15.31
CA ARG A 70 6.07 2.68 16.45
C ARG A 70 5.44 1.84 17.55
N GLU A 71 4.18 2.09 17.89
CA GLU A 71 3.49 1.41 18.97
C GLU A 71 2.95 0.03 18.57
N LEU A 72 2.51 -0.13 17.32
CA LEU A 72 1.87 -1.36 16.86
C LEU A 72 2.82 -2.32 16.14
N LEU A 73 3.99 -1.86 15.70
CA LEU A 73 5.01 -2.66 15.03
C LEU A 73 4.44 -3.54 13.90
N PRO A 74 3.78 -2.98 12.88
CA PRO A 74 3.21 -3.77 11.80
C PRO A 74 4.31 -4.48 10.97
N GLU A 75 3.92 -5.39 10.08
CA GLU A 75 4.86 -6.05 9.16
C GLU A 75 5.35 -5.11 8.07
N LEU A 76 4.45 -4.21 7.60
CA LEU A 76 4.74 -3.15 6.62
C LEU A 76 4.17 -1.81 7.11
N ALA A 77 4.74 -0.74 6.59
CA ALA A 77 4.14 0.59 6.68
C ALA A 77 4.41 1.38 5.40
N SER A 78 3.49 2.27 5.01
CA SER A 78 3.69 3.07 3.80
C SER A 78 4.84 4.06 3.97
N PHE A 79 5.55 4.28 2.86
CA PHE A 79 6.63 5.24 2.71
C PHE A 79 6.41 5.98 1.40
N ASP A 80 5.59 7.02 1.46
CA ASP A 80 5.26 7.85 0.29
C ASP A 80 6.47 8.70 -0.09
N CYS A 81 7.15 8.34 -1.16
CA CYS A 81 8.55 8.75 -1.40
C CYS A 81 8.69 10.15 -2.03
N GLY A 82 7.79 11.08 -1.70
CA GLY A 82 7.82 12.47 -2.17
C GLY A 82 6.50 13.19 -1.96
N SER A 83 6.54 14.51 -2.09
CA SER A 83 5.36 15.38 -2.00
C SER A 83 4.72 15.58 -3.38
N LEU A 84 3.41 15.77 -3.42
CA LEU A 84 2.67 16.10 -4.65
C LEU A 84 1.48 17.02 -4.38
N ASN A 85 0.98 17.66 -5.44
CA ASN A 85 -0.21 18.51 -5.40
C ASN A 85 -1.47 17.64 -5.39
N TRP A 86 -1.90 17.23 -4.21
CA TRP A 86 -3.01 16.30 -4.04
C TRP A 86 -4.32 16.88 -4.55
N GLN A 87 -4.93 16.21 -5.52
CA GLN A 87 -6.18 16.59 -6.16
C GLN A 87 -6.22 18.04 -6.69
N HIS A 88 -5.05 18.68 -6.91
CA HIS A 88 -4.93 20.11 -7.25
C HIS A 88 -5.56 21.07 -6.24
N ARG A 89 -5.70 20.67 -4.97
CA ARG A 89 -6.37 21.43 -3.90
C ARG A 89 -5.50 21.61 -2.66
N SER A 90 -4.68 20.63 -2.34
CA SER A 90 -3.79 20.63 -1.18
C SER A 90 -2.41 20.09 -1.57
N ILE A 91 -1.49 20.16 -0.64
CA ILE A 91 -0.18 19.51 -0.77
C ILE A 91 -0.21 18.25 0.08
N PHE A 92 0.00 17.11 -0.55
CA PHE A 92 0.37 15.89 0.16
C PHE A 92 1.86 15.99 0.46
N GLU A 93 2.17 16.39 1.68
CA GLU A 93 3.53 16.72 2.08
C GLU A 93 4.26 15.49 2.62
N ASN A 94 5.39 15.15 1.99
CA ASN A 94 6.36 14.18 2.46
C ASN A 94 7.74 14.83 2.39
N HIS A 95 8.00 15.72 3.36
CA HIS A 95 9.23 16.49 3.43
C HIS A 95 10.45 15.56 3.61
N PRO A 96 11.61 15.83 3.02
CA PRO A 96 12.80 15.00 3.17
C PRO A 96 13.17 14.67 4.61
N ARG A 97 13.05 15.62 5.55
CA ARG A 97 13.29 15.37 6.99
C ARG A 97 12.32 14.34 7.58
N PHE A 98 11.05 14.40 7.18
CA PHE A 98 10.07 13.40 7.59
C PHE A 98 10.42 12.02 7.04
N LEU A 99 10.78 11.93 5.76
CA LEU A 99 11.16 10.66 5.12
C LEU A 99 12.43 10.07 5.76
N GLU A 100 13.42 10.89 6.09
CA GLU A 100 14.61 10.46 6.81
C GLU A 100 14.26 9.92 8.21
N LYS A 101 13.40 10.62 8.95
CA LYS A 101 12.92 10.19 10.26
C LYS A 101 12.13 8.89 10.17
N LEU A 102 11.12 8.83 9.29
CA LEU A 102 10.30 7.65 9.08
C LEU A 102 11.14 6.45 8.65
N GLY A 103 12.03 6.61 7.67
CA GLY A 103 12.89 5.54 7.19
C GLY A 103 13.86 5.02 8.27
N THR A 104 14.37 5.91 9.12
CA THR A 104 15.21 5.53 10.27
C THR A 104 14.42 4.68 11.26
N GLU A 105 13.23 5.12 11.65
CA GLU A 105 12.37 4.37 12.57
C GLU A 105 11.93 3.03 12.00
N LEU A 106 11.48 2.97 10.75
CA LEU A 106 11.12 1.71 10.10
C LEU A 106 12.27 0.71 10.11
N LYS A 107 13.48 1.18 9.85
CA LYS A 107 14.70 0.37 9.87
C LYS A 107 15.02 -0.15 11.28
N GLU A 108 14.95 0.69 12.30
CA GLU A 108 15.21 0.33 13.70
C GLU A 108 14.16 -0.63 14.27
N LEU A 109 12.89 -0.42 13.91
CA LEU A 109 11.76 -1.25 14.33
C LEU A 109 11.61 -2.55 13.51
N ASN A 110 12.46 -2.72 12.48
CA ASN A 110 12.35 -3.84 11.54
C ASN A 110 10.93 -3.97 10.94
N VAL A 111 10.38 -2.82 10.53
CA VAL A 111 9.13 -2.72 9.76
C VAL A 111 9.49 -2.48 8.29
N LYS A 112 8.88 -3.24 7.38
CA LYS A 112 9.18 -3.13 5.95
C LYS A 112 8.54 -1.87 5.36
N PRO A 113 9.30 -0.96 4.73
CA PRO A 113 8.73 0.13 3.96
C PRO A 113 7.99 -0.40 2.73
N GLU A 114 6.72 -0.06 2.55
CA GLU A 114 6.03 -0.10 1.26
C GLU A 114 6.25 1.25 0.59
N ILE A 115 7.12 1.28 -0.41
CA ILE A 115 7.52 2.53 -1.08
C ILE A 115 6.46 2.92 -2.09
N GLU A 116 5.57 3.83 -1.70
CA GLU A 116 4.53 4.36 -2.59
C GLU A 116 5.09 5.44 -3.51
N ILE A 117 4.83 5.28 -4.81
CA ILE A 117 5.28 6.21 -5.84
C ILE A 117 4.12 6.62 -6.74
N PHE A 118 3.95 7.93 -6.92
CA PHE A 118 2.90 8.55 -7.72
C PHE A 118 3.44 9.17 -9.02
N ASP A 119 4.77 9.29 -9.10
CA ASP A 119 5.48 9.79 -10.27
C ASP A 119 6.94 9.29 -10.33
N ALA A 120 7.62 9.62 -11.43
CA ALA A 120 9.00 9.17 -11.66
C ALA A 120 10.02 9.81 -10.70
N GLY A 121 9.77 11.05 -10.23
CA GLY A 121 10.64 11.72 -9.26
C GLY A 121 10.74 10.95 -7.96
N MET A 122 9.63 10.36 -7.53
CA MET A 122 9.58 9.53 -6.31
C MET A 122 10.41 8.25 -6.44
N VAL A 123 10.51 7.66 -7.65
CA VAL A 123 11.42 6.52 -7.88
C VAL A 123 12.88 6.95 -7.66
N TYR A 124 13.28 8.11 -8.18
CA TYR A 124 14.65 8.62 -7.99
C TYR A 124 14.93 9.00 -6.54
N ASN A 125 13.95 9.52 -5.80
CA ASN A 125 14.06 9.73 -4.36
C ASN A 125 14.31 8.40 -3.62
N ALA A 126 13.53 7.37 -3.93
CA ALA A 126 13.73 6.03 -3.34
C ALA A 126 15.12 5.48 -3.64
N ILE A 127 15.60 5.60 -4.89
CA ILE A 127 16.97 5.21 -5.28
C ILE A 127 18.02 5.97 -4.46
N HIS A 128 17.81 7.26 -4.20
CA HIS A 128 18.68 8.04 -3.32
C HIS A 128 18.73 7.44 -1.91
N TYR A 129 17.57 7.18 -1.30
CA TYR A 129 17.48 6.60 0.05
C TYR A 129 18.01 5.16 0.12
N MET A 130 17.91 4.38 -0.96
CA MET A 130 18.57 3.07 -1.05
C MET A 130 20.10 3.22 -1.05
N LYS A 131 20.65 4.17 -1.83
CA LYS A 131 22.09 4.45 -1.92
C LYS A 131 22.67 4.95 -0.60
N THR A 132 21.92 5.74 0.17
CA THR A 132 22.34 6.23 1.48
C THR A 132 22.16 5.19 2.59
N GLY A 133 21.55 4.04 2.29
CA GLY A 133 21.31 2.96 3.26
C GLY A 133 20.16 3.23 4.22
N LEU A 134 19.32 4.25 3.94
CA LEU A 134 18.09 4.49 4.70
C LEU A 134 17.06 3.40 4.39
N LEU A 135 16.85 3.09 3.11
CA LEU A 135 15.99 2.00 2.65
C LEU A 135 16.83 0.74 2.40
N LYS A 136 16.54 -0.31 3.17
CA LYS A 136 17.24 -1.60 3.06
C LYS A 136 16.73 -2.40 1.86
N THR A 137 17.65 -2.82 1.00
CA THR A 137 17.34 -3.67 -0.16
C THR A 137 17.23 -5.16 0.22
N PRO A 138 16.44 -5.97 -0.52
CA PRO A 138 15.56 -5.56 -1.61
C PRO A 138 14.34 -4.76 -1.13
N CYS A 139 13.93 -3.76 -1.90
CA CYS A 139 12.76 -2.93 -1.60
C CYS A 139 11.49 -3.47 -2.26
N HIS A 140 10.33 -3.03 -1.77
CA HIS A 140 9.04 -3.21 -2.41
C HIS A 140 8.47 -1.85 -2.82
N PHE A 141 8.08 -1.72 -4.09
CA PHE A 141 7.49 -0.51 -4.65
C PHE A 141 6.00 -0.69 -4.91
N GLN A 142 5.19 0.23 -4.42
CA GLN A 142 3.77 0.34 -4.74
C GLN A 142 3.59 1.47 -5.75
N ILE A 143 3.37 1.13 -7.04
CA ILE A 143 3.08 2.10 -8.09
C ILE A 143 1.60 2.48 -8.00
N VAL A 144 1.32 3.76 -7.72
CA VAL A 144 -0.04 4.30 -7.61
C VAL A 144 -0.26 5.33 -8.72
N LEU A 145 -1.05 4.96 -9.73
CA LEU A 145 -1.33 5.81 -10.89
C LEU A 145 -2.77 6.29 -10.91
N GLY A 146 -2.97 7.56 -11.33
CA GLY A 146 -4.30 8.15 -11.47
C GLY A 146 -4.74 9.03 -10.30
N ALA A 147 -3.92 9.16 -9.25
CA ALA A 147 -4.11 10.22 -8.26
C ALA A 147 -3.87 11.58 -8.93
N ALA A 148 -4.83 12.48 -8.83
CA ALA A 148 -4.71 13.81 -9.42
C ALA A 148 -3.56 14.59 -8.73
N GLY A 149 -2.61 15.06 -9.52
CA GLY A 149 -1.35 15.66 -9.06
C GLY A 149 -0.13 14.76 -9.26
N GLY A 150 -0.34 13.44 -9.41
CA GLY A 150 0.66 12.48 -9.85
C GLY A 150 0.51 12.10 -11.33
N MET A 151 1.15 11.00 -11.75
CA MET A 151 1.04 10.50 -13.12
C MET A 151 -0.33 9.83 -13.35
N THR A 152 -0.83 9.97 -14.59
CA THR A 152 -2.10 9.36 -15.01
C THR A 152 -1.98 7.83 -15.11
N ASN A 153 -3.08 7.12 -14.86
CA ASN A 153 -3.18 5.66 -14.92
C ASN A 153 -3.28 5.13 -16.36
N THR A 154 -2.20 5.31 -17.12
CA THR A 154 -2.04 4.71 -18.45
C THR A 154 -1.03 3.56 -18.41
N VAL A 155 -1.20 2.61 -19.34
CA VAL A 155 -0.27 1.46 -19.44
C VAL A 155 1.15 1.93 -19.75
N GLU A 156 1.29 2.97 -20.56
CA GLU A 156 2.59 3.57 -20.91
C GLU A 156 3.30 4.10 -19.67
N ASN A 157 2.59 4.78 -18.77
CA ASN A 157 3.16 5.28 -17.54
C ASN A 157 3.55 4.14 -16.60
N LEU A 158 2.77 3.08 -16.51
CA LEU A 158 3.12 1.89 -15.73
C LEU A 158 4.39 1.22 -16.26
N VAL A 159 4.46 1.02 -17.59
CA VAL A 159 5.64 0.43 -18.24
C VAL A 159 6.87 1.30 -18.00
N TYR A 160 6.74 2.62 -18.13
CA TYR A 160 7.83 3.55 -17.87
C TYR A 160 8.30 3.46 -16.42
N LEU A 161 7.40 3.58 -15.43
CA LEU A 161 7.80 3.50 -14.02
C LEU A 161 8.45 2.16 -13.69
N LYS A 162 7.86 1.05 -14.17
CA LYS A 162 8.44 -0.28 -13.99
C LYS A 162 9.85 -0.37 -14.58
N SER A 163 10.10 0.26 -15.73
CA SER A 163 11.40 0.20 -16.41
C SER A 163 12.54 0.91 -15.67
N ILE A 164 12.22 1.87 -14.79
CA ILE A 164 13.19 2.62 -14.00
C ILE A 164 13.32 2.12 -12.55
N LEU A 165 12.55 1.09 -12.16
CA LEU A 165 12.72 0.46 -10.84
C LEU A 165 14.07 -0.25 -10.75
N PRO A 166 14.72 -0.21 -9.59
CA PRO A 166 15.97 -0.95 -9.37
C PRO A 166 15.77 -2.47 -9.50
N GLU A 167 16.78 -3.14 -10.04
CA GLU A 167 16.79 -4.59 -10.13
C GLU A 167 16.69 -5.26 -8.75
N GLY A 168 16.07 -6.45 -8.71
CA GLY A 168 15.88 -7.24 -7.50
C GLY A 168 14.81 -6.72 -6.54
N CYS A 169 14.14 -5.61 -6.86
CA CYS A 169 13.01 -5.11 -6.09
C CYS A 169 11.70 -5.77 -6.56
N THR A 170 10.80 -6.03 -5.61
CA THR A 170 9.42 -6.41 -5.92
C THR A 170 8.58 -5.15 -6.16
N TRP A 171 7.48 -5.29 -6.87
CA TRP A 171 6.60 -4.16 -7.13
C TRP A 171 5.13 -4.59 -7.29
N ALA A 172 4.23 -3.68 -6.94
CA ALA A 172 2.79 -3.81 -7.13
C ALA A 172 2.26 -2.62 -7.92
N GLY A 173 1.17 -2.82 -8.65
CA GLY A 173 0.48 -1.77 -9.40
C GLY A 173 -0.93 -1.52 -8.87
N CYS A 174 -1.29 -0.23 -8.77
CA CYS A 174 -2.62 0.25 -8.43
C CYS A 174 -3.07 1.33 -9.40
N GLY A 175 -4.32 1.25 -9.86
CA GLY A 175 -4.95 2.28 -10.68
C GLY A 175 -6.11 2.93 -9.94
N ILE A 176 -6.03 4.24 -9.71
CA ILE A 176 -7.09 5.01 -9.06
C ILE A 176 -8.28 5.20 -10.02
N GLY A 177 -9.50 4.99 -9.51
CA GLY A 177 -10.73 5.27 -10.23
C GLY A 177 -10.91 4.43 -11.50
N SER A 178 -11.25 5.05 -12.63
CA SER A 178 -11.61 4.35 -13.88
C SER A 178 -10.47 3.56 -14.52
N GLY A 179 -9.22 3.86 -14.17
CA GLY A 179 -8.03 3.16 -14.68
C GLY A 179 -7.73 1.82 -14.00
N HIS A 180 -8.46 1.45 -12.94
CA HIS A 180 -8.14 0.26 -12.13
C HIS A 180 -8.06 -1.04 -12.95
N MET A 181 -8.97 -1.26 -13.92
CA MET A 181 -8.95 -2.48 -14.73
C MET A 181 -7.78 -2.55 -15.71
N PRO A 182 -7.54 -1.53 -16.57
CA PRO A 182 -6.34 -1.53 -17.42
C PRO A 182 -5.04 -1.68 -16.62
N MET A 183 -4.91 -1.01 -15.47
CA MET A 183 -3.74 -1.13 -14.60
C MET A 183 -3.57 -2.54 -14.07
N MET A 184 -4.64 -3.16 -13.57
CA MET A 184 -4.60 -4.53 -13.04
C MET A 184 -4.14 -5.53 -14.10
N LEU A 185 -4.71 -5.48 -15.31
CA LEU A 185 -4.35 -6.37 -16.41
C LEU A 185 -2.90 -6.17 -16.86
N ALA A 186 -2.47 -4.92 -16.99
CA ALA A 186 -1.10 -4.60 -17.36
C ALA A 186 -0.10 -5.01 -16.26
N THR A 187 -0.43 -4.83 -14.99
CA THR A 187 0.39 -5.27 -13.86
C THR A 187 0.59 -6.78 -13.86
N ILE A 188 -0.47 -7.56 -14.08
CA ILE A 188 -0.38 -9.03 -14.24
C ILE A 188 0.55 -9.39 -15.39
N ALA A 189 0.33 -8.79 -16.57
CA ALA A 189 1.13 -9.08 -17.77
C ALA A 189 2.62 -8.74 -17.62
N LEU A 190 2.95 -7.76 -16.77
CA LEU A 190 4.32 -7.31 -16.49
C LEU A 190 4.96 -8.01 -15.29
N GLY A 191 4.24 -8.94 -14.63
CA GLY A 191 4.74 -9.74 -13.51
C GLY A 191 4.78 -8.99 -12.18
N GLY A 192 3.93 -7.97 -11.99
CA GLY A 192 3.78 -7.24 -10.74
C GLY A 192 2.68 -7.82 -9.84
N HIS A 193 2.73 -7.46 -8.55
CA HIS A 193 1.66 -7.75 -7.60
C HIS A 193 0.51 -6.74 -7.75
N LEU A 194 -0.66 -7.04 -7.16
CA LEU A 194 -1.85 -6.23 -7.30
C LEU A 194 -2.23 -5.57 -5.97
N ARG A 195 -2.57 -4.28 -6.03
CA ARG A 195 -3.30 -3.58 -4.97
C ARG A 195 -4.69 -3.23 -5.50
N VAL A 196 -5.73 -3.57 -4.72
CA VAL A 196 -7.14 -3.24 -4.98
C VAL A 196 -7.84 -2.88 -3.69
N GLY A 197 -8.78 -1.95 -3.76
CA GLY A 197 -9.57 -1.56 -2.59
C GLY A 197 -10.51 -0.40 -2.87
N LEU A 198 -11.47 -0.20 -1.95
CA LEU A 198 -12.45 0.89 -2.03
C LEU A 198 -11.81 2.27 -1.81
N GLU A 199 -10.64 2.33 -1.21
CA GLU A 199 -9.83 3.55 -1.12
C GLU A 199 -9.45 4.07 -2.51
N ASP A 200 -9.02 3.15 -3.38
CA ASP A 200 -8.46 3.48 -4.70
C ASP A 200 -9.56 3.57 -5.76
N ASN A 201 -10.61 2.77 -5.63
CA ASN A 201 -11.70 2.70 -6.60
C ASN A 201 -13.00 2.18 -5.97
N VAL A 202 -14.05 2.98 -6.04
CA VAL A 202 -15.38 2.64 -5.50
C VAL A 202 -16.29 1.92 -6.52
N TYR A 203 -15.87 1.76 -7.77
CA TYR A 203 -16.67 1.10 -8.81
C TYR A 203 -16.15 -0.30 -9.13
N TYR A 204 -17.07 -1.26 -9.20
CA TYR A 204 -16.75 -2.57 -9.75
C TYR A 204 -16.55 -2.50 -11.27
N HIS A 205 -17.46 -1.86 -11.97
CA HIS A 205 -17.34 -1.43 -13.36
C HIS A 205 -18.10 -0.13 -13.60
N ARG A 206 -17.99 0.44 -14.80
CA ARG A 206 -18.63 1.72 -15.11
C ARG A 206 -20.10 1.74 -14.71
N GLY A 207 -20.49 2.65 -13.82
CA GLY A 207 -21.87 2.85 -13.35
C GLY A 207 -22.34 1.85 -12.27
N VAL A 208 -21.52 0.89 -11.87
CA VAL A 208 -21.87 -0.08 -10.80
C VAL A 208 -20.84 0.00 -9.69
N LEU A 209 -21.28 0.36 -8.49
CA LEU A 209 -20.45 0.41 -7.30
C LEU A 209 -19.95 -0.99 -6.89
N ALA A 210 -18.77 -1.07 -6.36
CA ALA A 210 -18.27 -2.26 -5.69
C ALA A 210 -19.01 -2.43 -4.34
N GLU A 211 -19.33 -3.66 -4.00
CA GLU A 211 -20.03 -4.00 -2.76
C GLU A 211 -19.09 -4.01 -1.56
N SER A 212 -17.83 -4.40 -1.78
CA SER A 212 -16.85 -4.55 -0.70
C SER A 212 -15.41 -4.65 -1.25
N ASN A 213 -14.43 -4.53 -0.35
CA ASN A 213 -13.04 -4.87 -0.64
C ASN A 213 -12.88 -6.34 -1.06
N ALA A 214 -13.60 -7.26 -0.39
CA ALA A 214 -13.57 -8.68 -0.72
C ALA A 214 -14.02 -8.96 -2.17
N GLN A 215 -15.02 -8.22 -2.69
CA GLN A 215 -15.45 -8.35 -4.09
C GLN A 215 -14.35 -7.94 -5.07
N LEU A 216 -13.62 -6.86 -4.76
CA LEU A 216 -12.49 -6.40 -5.58
C LEU A 216 -11.32 -7.40 -5.54
N VAL A 217 -10.99 -7.94 -4.36
CA VAL A 217 -9.98 -8.98 -4.19
C VAL A 217 -10.35 -10.26 -4.94
N ALA A 218 -11.59 -10.72 -4.81
CA ALA A 218 -12.07 -11.91 -5.54
C ALA A 218 -11.97 -11.74 -7.06
N ARG A 219 -12.20 -10.52 -7.59
CA ARG A 219 -11.98 -10.23 -9.01
C ARG A 219 -10.50 -10.29 -9.38
N ALA A 220 -9.63 -9.67 -8.58
CA ALA A 220 -8.18 -9.71 -8.81
C ALA A 220 -7.68 -11.15 -8.83
N LYS A 221 -8.11 -11.98 -7.86
CA LYS A 221 -7.78 -13.41 -7.80
C LYS A 221 -8.20 -14.17 -9.05
N ARG A 222 -9.45 -13.99 -9.53
CA ARG A 222 -9.90 -14.64 -10.76
C ARG A 222 -9.06 -14.25 -11.98
N LEU A 223 -8.65 -12.97 -12.09
CA LEU A 223 -7.80 -12.53 -13.20
C LEU A 223 -6.40 -13.15 -13.14
N LEU A 224 -5.84 -13.35 -11.95
CA LEU A 224 -4.60 -14.11 -11.77
C LEU A 224 -4.77 -15.56 -12.22
N GLU A 225 -5.85 -16.23 -11.80
CA GLU A 225 -6.15 -17.62 -12.16
C GLU A 225 -6.33 -17.78 -13.68
N GLU A 226 -7.05 -16.86 -14.35
CA GLU A 226 -7.19 -16.83 -15.82
C GLU A 226 -5.84 -16.61 -16.54
N ALA A 227 -4.91 -15.91 -15.91
CA ALA A 227 -3.53 -15.74 -16.40
C ALA A 227 -2.61 -16.95 -16.07
N GLY A 228 -3.12 -18.01 -15.45
CA GLY A 228 -2.33 -19.16 -15.02
C GLY A 228 -1.47 -18.90 -13.78
N LEU A 229 -1.78 -17.88 -13.01
CA LEU A 229 -1.10 -17.48 -11.78
C LEU A 229 -1.98 -17.78 -10.55
N GLN A 230 -1.39 -17.67 -9.37
CA GLN A 230 -2.11 -17.82 -8.11
C GLN A 230 -1.83 -16.61 -7.20
N ALA A 231 -2.84 -16.24 -6.38
CA ALA A 231 -2.64 -15.30 -5.31
C ALA A 231 -1.75 -15.94 -4.23
N ALA A 232 -0.73 -15.23 -3.78
CA ALA A 232 0.12 -15.68 -2.70
C ALA A 232 -0.67 -15.76 -1.37
N THR A 233 -0.35 -16.73 -0.55
CA THR A 233 -0.76 -16.78 0.85
C THR A 233 -0.03 -15.71 1.66
N PRO A 234 -0.50 -15.36 2.87
CA PRO A 234 0.24 -14.42 3.73
C PRO A 234 1.68 -14.87 4.04
N ASP A 235 1.92 -16.16 4.22
CA ASP A 235 3.29 -16.65 4.47
C ASP A 235 4.18 -16.56 3.22
N GLU A 236 3.66 -16.88 2.04
CA GLU A 236 4.38 -16.65 0.78
C GLU A 236 4.65 -15.14 0.54
N ALA A 237 3.69 -14.26 0.88
CA ALA A 237 3.91 -12.82 0.79
C ALA A 237 5.02 -12.34 1.74
N ARG A 238 5.10 -12.91 2.96
CA ARG A 238 6.21 -12.66 3.88
C ARG A 238 7.56 -13.04 3.28
N GLU A 239 7.64 -14.18 2.65
CA GLU A 239 8.86 -14.64 1.98
C GLU A 239 9.23 -13.72 0.80
N ILE A 240 8.27 -13.43 -0.09
CA ILE A 240 8.46 -12.59 -1.28
C ILE A 240 8.95 -11.19 -0.91
N TYR A 241 8.36 -10.59 0.14
CA TYR A 241 8.69 -9.21 0.55
C TYR A 241 9.79 -9.16 1.62
N GLY A 242 10.21 -10.31 2.15
CA GLY A 242 11.17 -10.38 3.25
C GLY A 242 10.64 -9.74 4.53
N LEU A 243 9.39 -10.02 4.87
CA LEU A 243 8.75 -9.49 6.08
C LEU A 243 9.14 -10.30 7.31
N THR A 244 9.20 -9.62 8.44
CA THR A 244 9.29 -10.27 9.74
C THR A 244 7.88 -10.43 10.31
N ARG A 245 7.45 -11.68 10.49
CA ARG A 245 6.14 -11.96 11.11
C ARG A 245 6.06 -11.28 12.48
N LYS A 246 4.99 -10.52 12.70
CA LYS A 246 4.71 -9.86 13.97
C LYS A 246 3.58 -10.60 14.68
N VAL A 247 3.69 -10.69 16.00
CA VAL A 247 2.65 -11.23 16.88
C VAL A 247 1.99 -10.04 17.56
N PHE A 248 0.69 -9.85 17.32
CA PHE A 248 -0.14 -8.79 17.89
C PHE A 248 -0.99 -9.36 19.02
#